data_6e92fe5c49a77fab0e969de1219f2997
#
_entry.id   6e92fe5c49a77fab0e969de1219f2997
#
_cell.length_a   1.000
_cell.length_b   1.000
_cell.length_c   1.000
_cell.angle_alpha   90.00
_cell.angle_beta   90.00
_cell.angle_gamma   90.00
#
_symmetry.space_group_name_H-M   'P 1'
#
loop_
_entity.id
_entity.type
_entity.pdbx_description
1 polymer ?
#
loop_
_entity_poly.entity_id
_entity_poly.type
_entity_poly.pdbx_seq_one_letter_code
_entity_poly.pdbx_strand_id
1 'polypeptide(L)'
;QVLTPMRKGLLGVERLNSILQEYLNPPEPGKAEKEYGDHKFRVGDKVMQIKNNYQLEWEITTKYGLTVDKGMGIFNGDMGIVTEINTYTETLEVEYDEKRKVKYPFELLEELELAYAITIHKSQGSEYPAVVIPLLSGPRQLFHRNLLYTAITRARKCVTIVGNDQTFQEMIRNTNEHNRNTSLAERIREFGKDPKACLAFYKGKALSQWTEPTAESLL
;
A
#
# COMPACT_ATOMS: atom_id res chain seq x y z
N GLN A 1 -1.30 10.31 8.82
CA GLN A 1 -0.87 9.67 7.57
C GLN A 1 -1.17 10.56 6.37
N VAL A 2 -0.21 10.77 5.45
CA VAL A 2 -0.44 11.41 4.16
C VAL A 2 -0.89 10.36 3.15
N LEU A 3 -2.02 10.61 2.47
CA LEU A 3 -2.59 9.75 1.43
C LEU A 3 -2.67 10.50 0.11
N THR A 4 -2.00 10.00 -0.92
CA THR A 4 -1.98 10.64 -2.24
C THR A 4 -2.58 9.72 -3.32
N PRO A 5 -3.25 10.28 -4.34
CA PRO A 5 -3.74 9.49 -5.47
C PRO A 5 -2.63 8.84 -6.32
N MET A 6 -1.44 9.46 -6.37
CA MET A 6 -0.41 9.16 -7.36
C MET A 6 0.88 8.62 -6.73
N ARG A 7 1.57 7.74 -7.46
CA ARG A 7 2.92 7.28 -7.08
C ARG A 7 4.00 8.28 -7.51
N LYS A 8 3.90 8.80 -8.73
CA LYS A 8 4.86 9.74 -9.34
C LYS A 8 4.24 11.12 -9.55
N GLY A 9 5.08 12.12 -9.78
CA GLY A 9 4.68 13.50 -10.01
C GLY A 9 4.85 14.41 -8.79
N LEU A 10 4.35 15.64 -8.90
CA LEU A 10 4.58 16.70 -7.89
C LEU A 10 4.10 16.31 -6.49
N LEU A 11 2.93 15.70 -6.38
CA LEU A 11 2.35 15.17 -5.15
C LEU A 11 2.34 13.63 -5.13
N GLY A 12 3.26 13.00 -5.86
CA GLY A 12 3.44 11.55 -5.83
C GLY A 12 4.13 11.08 -4.56
N VAL A 13 3.89 9.81 -4.20
CA VAL A 13 4.46 9.16 -3.01
C VAL A 13 5.97 9.31 -2.94
N GLU A 14 6.68 9.08 -4.05
CA GLU A 14 8.14 9.11 -4.09
C GLU A 14 8.68 10.48 -3.67
N ARG A 15 8.16 11.55 -4.27
CA ARG A 15 8.57 12.92 -3.95
C ARG A 15 8.13 13.36 -2.55
N LEU A 16 6.90 13.03 -2.16
CA LEU A 16 6.38 13.39 -0.85
C LEU A 16 7.16 12.71 0.27
N ASN A 17 7.53 11.44 0.11
CA ASN A 17 8.34 10.74 1.10
C ASN A 17 9.72 11.36 1.28
N SER A 18 10.39 11.75 0.19
CA SER A 18 11.68 12.43 0.28
C SER A 18 11.57 13.77 1.03
N ILE A 19 10.57 14.60 0.68
CA ILE A 19 10.35 15.89 1.34
C ILE A 19 9.96 15.68 2.81
N LEU A 20 9.03 14.80 3.10
CA LEU A 20 8.56 14.55 4.46
C LEU A 20 9.64 13.96 5.35
N GLN A 21 10.50 13.10 4.82
CA GLN A 21 11.67 12.60 5.55
C GLN A 21 12.59 13.73 5.99
N GLU A 22 12.93 14.66 5.09
CA GLU A 22 13.81 15.80 5.39
C GLU A 22 13.23 16.73 6.47
N TYR A 23 11.88 16.88 6.52
CA TYR A 23 11.22 17.73 7.52
C TYR A 23 10.91 17.02 8.83
N LEU A 24 10.51 15.76 8.79
CA LEU A 24 10.03 15.01 9.95
C LEU A 24 11.12 14.19 10.63
N ASN A 25 12.13 13.78 9.87
CA ASN A 25 13.27 13.02 10.35
C ASN A 25 14.56 13.52 9.67
N PRO A 26 14.97 14.78 9.94
CA PRO A 26 16.16 15.37 9.32
C PRO A 26 17.44 14.59 9.67
N PRO A 27 18.49 14.71 8.83
CA PRO A 27 19.79 14.14 9.15
C PRO A 27 20.37 14.83 10.41
N GLU A 28 20.95 14.03 11.28
CA GLU A 28 21.59 14.48 12.51
C GLU A 28 22.96 13.82 12.67
N PRO A 29 23.96 14.51 13.24
CA PRO A 29 25.26 13.91 13.56
C PRO A 29 25.07 12.65 14.43
N GLY A 30 25.61 11.52 13.97
CA GLY A 30 25.50 10.24 14.67
C GLY A 30 24.25 9.41 14.38
N LYS A 31 23.27 9.94 13.66
CA LYS A 31 22.12 9.17 13.20
C LYS A 31 22.53 8.32 11.99
N ALA A 32 22.42 7.01 12.12
CA ALA A 32 22.80 6.09 11.06
C ALA A 32 21.84 6.18 9.86
N GLU A 33 22.42 6.15 8.66
CA GLU A 33 21.72 6.16 7.38
C GLU A 33 22.22 5.03 6.47
N LYS A 34 21.36 4.53 5.61
CA LYS A 34 21.69 3.57 4.57
C LYS A 34 21.04 3.98 3.25
N GLU A 35 21.87 4.20 2.24
CA GLU A 35 21.42 4.39 0.86
C GLU A 35 21.14 3.03 0.22
N TYR A 36 20.00 2.93 -0.47
CA TYR A 36 19.60 1.78 -1.24
C TYR A 36 18.83 2.22 -2.51
N GLY A 37 19.45 2.05 -3.67
CA GLY A 37 18.92 2.58 -4.92
C GLY A 37 18.69 4.10 -4.86
N ASP A 38 17.50 4.53 -5.20
CA ASP A 38 17.10 5.95 -5.15
C ASP A 38 16.55 6.37 -3.77
N HIS A 39 16.58 5.47 -2.80
CA HIS A 39 16.07 5.70 -1.46
C HIS A 39 17.18 5.77 -0.43
N LYS A 40 16.94 6.54 0.62
CA LYS A 40 17.81 6.59 1.80
C LYS A 40 16.94 6.28 3.03
N PHE A 41 17.33 5.25 3.77
CA PHE A 41 16.74 4.93 5.06
C PHE A 41 17.56 5.54 6.19
N ARG A 42 16.87 6.02 7.20
CA ARG A 42 17.45 6.68 8.38
C ARG A 42 16.77 6.15 9.63
N VAL A 43 17.50 6.00 10.71
CA VAL A 43 16.93 5.65 12.02
C VAL A 43 15.82 6.65 12.37
N GLY A 44 14.65 6.15 12.76
CA GLY A 44 13.44 6.93 13.00
C GLY A 44 12.50 7.06 11.78
N ASP A 45 12.90 6.57 10.62
CA ASP A 45 12.03 6.60 9.44
C ASP A 45 10.81 5.71 9.59
N LYS A 46 9.69 6.21 9.11
CA LYS A 46 8.49 5.40 8.92
C LYS A 46 8.60 4.65 7.60
N VAL A 47 8.48 3.33 7.66
CA VAL A 47 8.59 2.42 6.52
C VAL A 47 7.38 1.51 6.40
N MET A 48 7.21 0.92 5.22
CA MET A 48 6.19 -0.08 4.94
C MET A 48 6.81 -1.24 4.19
N GLN A 49 6.46 -2.47 4.58
CA GLN A 49 6.71 -3.67 3.81
C GLN A 49 5.87 -3.64 2.51
N ILE A 50 6.49 -3.89 1.36
CA ILE A 50 5.82 -3.81 0.05
C ILE A 50 5.65 -5.15 -0.65
N LYS A 51 6.18 -6.22 -0.05
CA LYS A 51 6.05 -7.61 -0.49
C LYS A 51 5.65 -8.50 0.68
N ASN A 52 4.95 -9.60 0.42
CA ASN A 52 4.77 -10.62 1.47
C ASN A 52 6.05 -11.43 1.60
N ASN A 53 6.63 -11.47 2.79
CA ASN A 53 7.78 -12.31 3.09
C ASN A 53 7.47 -13.22 4.27
N TYR A 54 7.17 -14.48 3.99
CA TYR A 54 6.78 -15.51 4.98
C TYR A 54 7.98 -16.07 5.75
N GLN A 55 9.21 -15.76 5.33
CA GLN A 55 10.44 -16.30 5.91
C GLN A 55 11.13 -15.29 6.84
N LEU A 56 10.72 -14.01 6.85
CA LEU A 56 11.27 -13.04 7.78
C LEU A 56 10.83 -13.36 9.20
N GLU A 57 11.82 -13.55 10.05
CA GLU A 57 11.59 -13.76 11.49
C GLU A 57 11.36 -12.41 12.18
N TRP A 58 10.40 -12.41 13.10
CA TRP A 58 10.19 -11.30 14.01
C TRP A 58 10.28 -11.77 15.45
N GLU A 59 10.75 -10.90 16.32
CA GLU A 59 10.82 -11.14 17.76
C GLU A 59 10.25 -9.96 18.55
N ILE A 60 9.67 -10.26 19.71
CA ILE A 60 9.29 -9.29 20.72
C ILE A 60 10.26 -9.42 21.87
N THR A 61 10.96 -8.32 22.18
CA THR A 61 11.96 -8.32 23.25
C THR A 61 11.54 -7.44 24.42
N THR A 62 11.94 -7.86 25.64
CA THR A 62 11.81 -7.02 26.84
C THR A 62 12.82 -5.86 26.80
N LYS A 63 12.69 -4.91 27.72
CA LYS A 63 13.68 -3.84 27.93
C LYS A 63 15.11 -4.34 28.22
N TYR A 64 15.23 -5.58 28.66
CA TYR A 64 16.52 -6.23 28.99
C TYR A 64 17.05 -7.11 27.84
N GLY A 65 16.41 -7.05 26.66
CA GLY A 65 16.84 -7.84 25.50
C GLY A 65 16.44 -9.32 25.52
N LEU A 66 15.58 -9.73 26.46
CA LEU A 66 15.09 -11.12 26.50
C LEU A 66 13.91 -11.26 25.53
N THR A 67 13.98 -12.25 24.64
CA THR A 67 12.89 -12.57 23.71
C THR A 67 11.71 -13.16 24.48
N VAL A 68 10.54 -12.54 24.33
CA VAL A 68 9.27 -12.95 24.94
C VAL A 68 8.46 -13.78 23.96
N ASP A 69 8.47 -13.37 22.70
CA ASP A 69 7.72 -14.03 21.64
C ASP A 69 8.48 -13.91 20.33
N LYS A 70 8.25 -14.86 19.42
CA LYS A 70 8.83 -14.87 18.08
C LYS A 70 7.92 -15.56 17.10
N GLY A 71 8.03 -15.19 15.86
CA GLY A 71 7.27 -15.80 14.78
C GLY A 71 7.86 -15.46 13.41
N MET A 72 7.13 -15.79 12.38
CA MET A 72 7.56 -15.60 11.00
C MET A 72 6.47 -14.90 10.20
N GLY A 73 6.91 -14.15 9.20
CA GLY A 73 6.06 -13.48 8.22
C GLY A 73 5.83 -12.02 8.52
N ILE A 74 6.16 -11.18 7.52
CA ILE A 74 5.82 -9.77 7.44
C ILE A 74 5.13 -9.57 6.10
N PHE A 75 4.05 -8.79 6.10
CA PHE A 75 3.15 -8.75 4.97
C PHE A 75 3.10 -7.37 4.31
N ASN A 76 2.75 -7.37 3.03
CA ASN A 76 2.57 -6.14 2.28
C ASN A 76 1.52 -5.24 2.95
N GLY A 77 1.94 -4.02 3.30
CA GLY A 77 1.13 -3.04 4.02
C GLY A 77 1.47 -2.92 5.51
N ASP A 78 2.24 -3.85 6.09
CA ASP A 78 2.74 -3.72 7.46
C ASP A 78 3.63 -2.48 7.55
N MET A 79 3.36 -1.62 8.55
CA MET A 79 4.10 -0.38 8.77
C MET A 79 4.91 -0.46 10.05
N GLY A 80 6.12 0.09 10.00
CA GLY A 80 7.01 0.12 11.16
C GLY A 80 7.91 1.35 11.15
N ILE A 81 8.75 1.42 12.18
CA ILE A 81 9.76 2.47 12.36
C ILE A 81 11.13 1.82 12.35
N VAL A 82 12.06 2.41 11.63
CA VAL A 82 13.47 1.99 11.62
C VAL A 82 14.08 2.31 12.97
N THR A 83 14.48 1.28 13.72
CA THR A 83 15.04 1.44 15.08
C THR A 83 16.56 1.40 15.09
N GLU A 84 17.18 0.63 14.19
CA GLU A 84 18.62 0.50 14.10
C GLU A 84 19.07 0.30 12.64
N ILE A 85 20.23 0.85 12.30
CA ILE A 85 20.96 0.55 11.06
C ILE A 85 22.39 0.21 11.45
N ASN A 86 22.77 -1.03 11.22
CA ASN A 86 24.09 -1.55 11.56
C ASN A 86 24.89 -1.86 10.29
N THR A 87 25.90 -1.05 10.02
CA THR A 87 26.75 -1.20 8.83
C THR A 87 27.77 -2.34 8.93
N TYR A 88 28.08 -2.81 10.15
CA TYR A 88 29.01 -3.93 10.33
C TYR A 88 28.34 -5.27 10.08
N THR A 89 27.10 -5.42 10.53
CA THR A 89 26.30 -6.63 10.32
C THR A 89 25.47 -6.55 9.05
N GLU A 90 25.52 -5.42 8.34
CA GLU A 90 24.74 -5.13 7.14
C GLU A 90 23.24 -5.36 7.33
N THR A 91 22.69 -4.88 8.46
CA THR A 91 21.29 -5.07 8.83
C THR A 91 20.61 -3.75 9.16
N LEU A 92 19.30 -3.69 8.87
CA LEU A 92 18.39 -2.63 9.27
C LEU A 92 17.27 -3.27 10.11
N GLU A 93 17.05 -2.76 11.33
CA GLU A 93 15.97 -3.24 12.21
C GLU A 93 14.75 -2.32 12.07
N VAL A 94 13.57 -2.93 11.91
CA VAL A 94 12.28 -2.25 11.91
C VAL A 94 11.43 -2.76 13.06
N GLU A 95 10.87 -1.85 13.86
CA GLU A 95 9.85 -2.17 14.85
C GLU A 95 8.46 -1.92 14.24
N TYR A 96 7.68 -2.98 14.11
CA TYR A 96 6.29 -3.00 13.66
C TYR A 96 5.31 -2.88 14.83
N ASP A 97 4.01 -2.86 14.53
CA ASP A 97 2.97 -2.92 15.54
C ASP A 97 3.17 -4.10 16.50
N GLU A 98 2.66 -3.98 17.74
CA GLU A 98 2.84 -4.96 18.81
C GLU A 98 4.29 -5.16 19.23
N LYS A 99 5.19 -4.24 18.89
CA LYS A 99 6.64 -4.28 19.18
C LYS A 99 7.37 -5.45 18.53
N ARG A 100 6.85 -5.96 17.42
CA ARG A 100 7.54 -6.96 16.61
C ARG A 100 8.75 -6.33 15.93
N LYS A 101 9.93 -6.81 16.24
CA LYS A 101 11.19 -6.35 15.66
C LYS A 101 11.68 -7.32 14.60
N VAL A 102 12.06 -6.78 13.46
CA VAL A 102 12.53 -7.53 12.30
C VAL A 102 13.87 -6.98 11.86
N LYS A 103 14.84 -7.85 11.65
CA LYS A 103 16.14 -7.50 11.08
C LYS A 103 16.18 -7.84 9.60
N TYR A 104 16.32 -6.81 8.79
CA TYR A 104 16.47 -6.92 7.34
C TYR A 104 17.95 -6.93 6.98
N PRO A 105 18.49 -7.98 6.35
CA PRO A 105 19.74 -7.87 5.63
C PRO A 105 19.62 -6.77 4.55
N PHE A 106 20.69 -6.04 4.27
CA PHE A 106 20.64 -4.94 3.30
C PHE A 106 20.19 -5.38 1.90
N GLU A 107 20.38 -6.64 1.56
CA GLU A 107 19.89 -7.24 0.31
C GLU A 107 18.36 -7.25 0.20
N LEU A 108 17.64 -7.28 1.33
CA LEU A 108 16.18 -7.30 1.39
C LEU A 108 15.56 -5.91 1.53
N LEU A 109 16.33 -4.83 1.50
CA LEU A 109 15.79 -3.47 1.60
C LEU A 109 14.89 -3.09 0.41
N GLU A 110 14.93 -3.83 -0.69
CA GLU A 110 13.97 -3.68 -1.80
C GLU A 110 12.52 -4.00 -1.40
N GLU A 111 12.33 -4.68 -0.27
CA GLU A 111 11.00 -4.99 0.26
C GLU A 111 10.43 -3.86 1.12
N LEU A 112 11.22 -2.82 1.40
CA LEU A 112 10.83 -1.67 2.21
C LEU A 112 10.69 -0.40 1.37
N GLU A 113 9.68 0.41 1.67
CA GLU A 113 9.53 1.77 1.16
C GLU A 113 9.29 2.74 2.31
N LEU A 114 9.73 4.01 2.17
CA LEU A 114 9.33 5.07 3.09
C LEU A 114 7.80 5.23 3.09
N ALA A 115 7.20 5.45 4.26
CA ALA A 115 5.76 5.44 4.43
C ALA A 115 5.19 6.69 5.15
N TYR A 116 5.87 7.82 5.07
CA TYR A 116 5.30 9.11 5.49
C TYR A 116 4.09 9.46 4.64
N ALA A 117 4.19 9.25 3.31
CA ALA A 117 3.09 9.29 2.36
C ALA A 117 2.95 7.93 1.68
N ILE A 118 1.70 7.50 1.47
CA ILE A 118 1.36 6.27 0.73
C ILE A 118 0.25 6.55 -0.27
N THR A 119 0.06 5.64 -1.24
CA THR A 119 -1.10 5.78 -2.13
C THR A 119 -2.39 5.45 -1.39
N ILE A 120 -3.49 6.09 -1.82
CA ILE A 120 -4.82 5.78 -1.29
C ILE A 120 -5.14 4.28 -1.45
N HIS A 121 -4.71 3.65 -2.54
CA HIS A 121 -4.91 2.21 -2.74
C HIS A 121 -4.18 1.35 -1.70
N LYS A 122 -2.94 1.71 -1.35
CA LYS A 122 -2.18 1.00 -0.31
C LYS A 122 -2.74 1.21 1.11
N SER A 123 -3.57 2.24 1.31
CA SER A 123 -4.22 2.48 2.60
C SER A 123 -5.49 1.66 2.81
N GLN A 124 -5.95 0.91 1.80
CA GLN A 124 -7.14 0.07 1.92
C GLN A 124 -6.94 -1.01 3.00
N GLY A 125 -7.92 -1.16 3.88
CA GLY A 125 -7.83 -2.05 5.03
C GLY A 125 -7.23 -1.43 6.29
N SER A 126 -6.50 -0.32 6.16
CA SER A 126 -5.89 0.39 7.31
C SER A 126 -6.73 1.59 7.74
N GLU A 127 -6.61 2.00 8.98
CA GLU A 127 -7.23 3.20 9.55
C GLU A 127 -6.20 4.04 10.31
N TYR A 128 -6.35 5.36 10.23
CA TYR A 128 -5.42 6.31 10.84
C TYR A 128 -6.17 7.31 11.72
N PRO A 129 -5.58 7.76 12.85
CA PRO A 129 -6.19 8.81 13.67
C PRO A 129 -6.47 10.09 12.88
N ALA A 130 -5.54 10.48 12.01
CA ALA A 130 -5.66 11.63 11.12
C ALA A 130 -5.11 11.32 9.74
N VAL A 131 -5.76 11.87 8.71
CA VAL A 131 -5.38 11.72 7.31
C VAL A 131 -5.21 13.10 6.67
N VAL A 132 -4.11 13.28 5.93
CA VAL A 132 -3.86 14.47 5.10
C VAL A 132 -3.89 14.04 3.64
N ILE A 133 -4.72 14.69 2.84
CA ILE A 133 -4.91 14.39 1.42
C ILE A 133 -4.46 15.60 0.59
N PRO A 134 -3.26 15.58 0.02
CA PRO A 134 -2.82 16.62 -0.90
C PRO A 134 -3.49 16.43 -2.27
N LEU A 135 -4.18 17.46 -2.76
CA LEU A 135 -4.90 17.44 -4.03
C LEU A 135 -4.46 18.62 -4.92
N LEU A 136 -3.77 18.30 -6.01
CA LEU A 136 -3.59 19.19 -7.16
C LEU A 136 -4.16 18.49 -8.41
N SER A 137 -4.05 19.15 -9.57
CA SER A 137 -4.49 18.57 -10.83
C SER A 137 -3.82 17.22 -11.12
N GLY A 138 -4.55 16.31 -11.71
CA GLY A 138 -4.08 14.98 -12.07
C GLY A 138 -4.96 14.28 -13.11
N PRO A 139 -4.60 13.05 -13.51
CA PRO A 139 -5.35 12.32 -14.53
C PRO A 139 -6.81 12.07 -14.11
N ARG A 140 -7.77 12.45 -14.95
CA ARG A 140 -9.21 12.29 -14.68
C ARG A 140 -9.61 10.84 -14.36
N GLN A 141 -8.92 9.87 -14.94
CA GLN A 141 -9.17 8.44 -14.70
C GLN A 141 -8.87 8.03 -13.25
N LEU A 142 -7.94 8.71 -12.59
CA LEU A 142 -7.55 8.44 -11.21
C LEU A 142 -8.30 9.34 -10.22
N PHE A 143 -8.64 10.58 -10.64
CA PHE A 143 -9.29 11.58 -9.80
C PHE A 143 -10.81 11.46 -9.88
N HIS A 144 -11.36 10.46 -9.18
CA HIS A 144 -12.79 10.17 -9.14
C HIS A 144 -13.32 10.09 -7.70
N ARG A 145 -14.64 10.21 -7.55
CA ARG A 145 -15.34 10.27 -6.26
C ARG A 145 -15.02 9.09 -5.35
N ASN A 146 -14.96 7.88 -5.88
CA ASN A 146 -14.72 6.68 -5.07
C ASN A 146 -13.31 6.63 -4.48
N LEU A 147 -12.30 7.16 -5.20
CA LEU A 147 -10.96 7.28 -4.65
C LEU A 147 -10.93 8.27 -3.49
N LEU A 148 -11.57 9.44 -3.64
CA LEU A 148 -11.69 10.43 -2.58
C LEU A 148 -12.42 9.85 -1.36
N TYR A 149 -13.54 9.16 -1.58
CA TYR A 149 -14.27 8.47 -0.52
C TYR A 149 -13.39 7.46 0.22
N THR A 150 -12.64 6.64 -0.51
CA THR A 150 -11.70 5.69 0.09
C THR A 150 -10.67 6.38 0.97
N ALA A 151 -10.11 7.52 0.54
CA ALA A 151 -9.14 8.26 1.32
C ALA A 151 -9.74 8.84 2.61
N ILE A 152 -10.91 9.48 2.51
CA ILE A 152 -11.60 10.10 3.65
C ILE A 152 -11.97 9.06 4.71
N THR A 153 -12.47 7.90 4.28
CA THR A 153 -12.88 6.82 5.18
C THR A 153 -11.72 6.11 5.88
N ARG A 154 -10.48 6.43 5.56
CA ARG A 154 -9.29 5.95 6.31
C ARG A 154 -9.06 6.72 7.61
N ALA A 155 -9.70 7.87 7.79
CA ALA A 155 -9.53 8.68 9.00
C ALA A 155 -10.54 8.31 10.09
N ARG A 156 -10.04 8.12 11.31
CA ARG A 156 -10.88 7.92 12.50
C ARG A 156 -11.37 9.21 13.13
N LYS A 157 -10.53 10.27 13.13
CA LYS A 157 -10.81 11.51 13.88
C LYS A 157 -10.75 12.78 13.03
N CYS A 158 -9.81 12.87 12.11
CA CYS A 158 -9.54 14.09 11.38
C CYS A 158 -9.15 13.83 9.93
N VAL A 159 -9.72 14.60 9.01
CA VAL A 159 -9.30 14.67 7.60
C VAL A 159 -8.93 16.10 7.28
N THR A 160 -7.75 16.28 6.71
CA THR A 160 -7.28 17.56 6.16
C THR A 160 -7.04 17.40 4.68
N ILE A 161 -7.72 18.19 3.87
CA ILE A 161 -7.48 18.25 2.41
C ILE A 161 -6.70 19.52 2.13
N VAL A 162 -5.56 19.37 1.46
CA VAL A 162 -4.66 20.48 1.13
C VAL A 162 -4.51 20.58 -0.38
N GLY A 163 -4.88 21.69 -0.97
CA GLY A 163 -4.71 21.89 -2.41
C GLY A 163 -5.78 22.73 -3.06
N ASN A 164 -6.18 22.39 -4.27
CA ASN A 164 -7.09 23.17 -5.08
C ASN A 164 -8.55 22.72 -4.88
N ASP A 165 -9.41 23.63 -4.46
CA ASP A 165 -10.86 23.37 -4.29
C ASP A 165 -11.52 22.94 -5.61
N GLN A 166 -11.10 23.49 -6.75
CA GLN A 166 -11.63 23.07 -8.05
C GLN A 166 -11.38 21.58 -8.28
N THR A 167 -10.16 21.07 -8.02
CA THR A 167 -9.83 19.64 -8.16
C THR A 167 -10.69 18.78 -7.22
N PHE A 168 -10.93 19.25 -6.00
CA PHE A 168 -11.80 18.55 -5.05
C PHE A 168 -13.23 18.45 -5.57
N GLN A 169 -13.80 19.55 -6.08
CA GLN A 169 -15.15 19.58 -6.67
C GLN A 169 -15.25 18.72 -7.92
N GLU A 170 -14.21 18.72 -8.76
CA GLU A 170 -14.14 17.85 -9.94
C GLU A 170 -14.13 16.37 -9.56
N MET A 171 -13.40 15.98 -8.52
CA MET A 171 -13.40 14.60 -8.01
C MET A 171 -14.78 14.17 -7.50
N ILE A 172 -15.49 15.04 -6.78
CA ILE A 172 -16.84 14.76 -6.29
C ILE A 172 -17.81 14.53 -7.46
N ARG A 173 -17.70 15.33 -8.52
CA ARG A 173 -18.56 15.24 -9.71
C ARG A 173 -18.18 14.07 -10.64
N ASN A 174 -16.94 13.60 -10.55
CA ASN A 174 -16.46 12.52 -11.40
C ASN A 174 -16.93 11.16 -10.86
N THR A 175 -18.06 10.70 -11.37
CA THR A 175 -18.67 9.41 -11.04
C THR A 175 -18.34 8.31 -12.04
N ASN A 176 -17.40 8.57 -12.98
CA ASN A 176 -17.00 7.58 -13.97
C ASN A 176 -16.35 6.38 -13.26
N GLU A 177 -17.16 5.38 -13.06
CA GLU A 177 -16.68 4.05 -12.68
C GLU A 177 -16.26 3.34 -13.97
N HIS A 178 -15.09 2.72 -13.94
CA HIS A 178 -14.78 1.72 -14.95
C HIS A 178 -15.80 0.60 -14.78
N ASN A 179 -16.84 0.59 -15.60
CA ASN A 179 -17.73 -0.55 -15.70
C ASN A 179 -16.86 -1.77 -16.02
N ARG A 180 -16.72 -2.65 -15.03
CA ARG A 180 -16.04 -3.92 -15.28
C ARG A 180 -16.93 -4.68 -16.26
N ASN A 181 -16.45 -4.86 -17.48
CA ASN A 181 -17.10 -5.73 -18.45
C ASN A 181 -16.92 -7.19 -17.97
N THR A 182 -17.75 -7.60 -17.04
CA THR A 182 -17.80 -8.98 -16.60
C THR A 182 -19.04 -9.63 -17.20
N SER A 183 -18.91 -10.81 -17.77
CA SER A 183 -20.04 -11.62 -18.22
C SER A 183 -20.85 -12.21 -17.05
N LEU A 184 -20.57 -11.83 -15.80
CA LEU A 184 -21.20 -12.41 -14.61
C LEU A 184 -22.73 -12.24 -14.61
N ALA A 185 -23.22 -11.03 -14.94
CA ALA A 185 -24.66 -10.77 -14.97
C ALA A 185 -25.36 -11.58 -16.06
N GLU A 186 -24.73 -11.75 -17.21
CA GLU A 186 -25.25 -12.59 -18.30
C GLU A 186 -25.26 -14.06 -17.90
N ARG A 187 -24.17 -14.54 -17.31
CA ARG A 187 -24.07 -15.92 -16.82
C ARG A 187 -25.10 -16.23 -15.72
N ILE A 188 -25.36 -15.28 -14.81
CA ILE A 188 -26.40 -15.43 -13.79
C ILE A 188 -27.79 -15.53 -14.46
N ARG A 189 -28.05 -14.71 -15.48
CA ARG A 189 -29.34 -14.77 -16.22
C ARG A 189 -29.51 -16.08 -16.98
N GLU A 190 -28.45 -16.55 -17.64
CA GLU A 190 -28.44 -17.85 -18.35
C GLU A 190 -28.63 -19.00 -17.38
N PHE A 191 -27.93 -19.00 -16.25
CA PHE A 191 -28.13 -19.99 -15.18
C PHE A 191 -29.57 -19.98 -14.64
N GLY A 192 -30.14 -18.80 -14.46
CA GLY A 192 -31.56 -18.68 -14.02
C GLY A 192 -32.58 -19.22 -15.01
N LYS A 193 -32.28 -19.23 -16.34
CA LYS A 193 -33.14 -19.77 -17.37
C LYS A 193 -33.07 -21.30 -17.45
N ASP A 194 -31.87 -21.87 -17.40
CA ASP A 194 -31.63 -23.32 -17.43
C ASP A 194 -30.45 -23.73 -16.57
N PRO A 195 -30.66 -23.91 -15.25
CA PRO A 195 -29.59 -24.28 -14.32
C PRO A 195 -28.93 -25.62 -14.65
N LYS A 196 -29.70 -26.57 -15.21
CA LYS A 196 -29.18 -27.92 -15.50
C LYS A 196 -28.24 -27.90 -16.71
N ALA A 197 -28.61 -27.20 -17.79
CA ALA A 197 -27.76 -27.05 -18.96
C ALA A 197 -26.47 -26.28 -18.62
N CYS A 198 -26.54 -25.20 -17.84
CA CYS A 198 -25.36 -24.46 -17.37
C CYS A 198 -24.44 -25.34 -16.53
N LEU A 199 -24.95 -26.10 -15.57
CA LEU A 199 -24.15 -27.01 -14.75
C LEU A 199 -23.47 -28.11 -15.58
N ALA A 200 -24.16 -28.65 -16.57
CA ALA A 200 -23.61 -29.65 -17.49
C ALA A 200 -22.46 -29.06 -18.32
N PHE A 201 -22.61 -27.83 -18.82
CA PHE A 201 -21.57 -27.11 -19.56
C PHE A 201 -20.33 -26.88 -18.74
N TYR A 202 -20.43 -26.44 -17.47
CA TYR A 202 -19.30 -26.20 -16.59
C TYR A 202 -18.67 -27.49 -16.04
N LYS A 203 -19.44 -28.56 -15.82
CA LYS A 203 -18.88 -29.86 -15.43
C LYS A 203 -18.09 -30.54 -16.53
N GLY A 204 -18.35 -30.24 -17.80
CA GLY A 204 -17.64 -30.78 -18.95
C GLY A 204 -16.33 -30.06 -19.27
N LYS A 205 -16.09 -28.88 -18.70
CA LYS A 205 -14.83 -28.14 -18.89
C LYS A 205 -13.92 -28.34 -17.69
N ALA A 206 -12.85 -29.10 -17.87
CA ALA A 206 -11.78 -29.14 -16.88
C ALA A 206 -11.17 -27.74 -16.69
N LEU A 207 -10.80 -27.39 -15.45
CA LEU A 207 -10.18 -26.09 -15.10
C LEU A 207 -8.94 -25.74 -15.95
N SER A 208 -8.27 -26.76 -16.52
CA SER A 208 -7.13 -26.61 -17.42
C SER A 208 -7.47 -26.07 -18.82
N GLN A 209 -8.75 -25.92 -19.16
CA GLN A 209 -9.21 -25.40 -20.46
C GLN A 209 -9.69 -23.94 -20.41
N TRP A 210 -9.50 -23.27 -19.28
CA TRP A 210 -9.74 -21.84 -19.17
C TRP A 210 -8.59 -21.07 -19.80
N THR A 211 -8.70 -20.77 -21.09
CA THR A 211 -7.90 -19.72 -21.73
C THR A 211 -8.53 -18.38 -21.37
N GLU A 212 -7.70 -17.41 -20.99
CA GLU A 212 -8.16 -16.01 -20.88
C GLU A 212 -8.83 -15.59 -22.19
N PRO A 213 -10.00 -14.94 -22.15
CA PRO A 213 -10.63 -14.44 -23.37
C PRO A 213 -9.70 -13.46 -24.06
N THR A 214 -9.31 -13.75 -25.29
CA THR A 214 -8.54 -12.81 -26.13
C THR A 214 -9.40 -11.60 -26.45
N ALA A 215 -8.78 -10.42 -26.62
CA ALA A 215 -9.48 -9.16 -26.90
C ALA A 215 -10.41 -9.25 -28.15
N GLU A 216 -10.14 -10.17 -29.07
CA GLU A 216 -10.97 -10.44 -30.26
C GLU A 216 -12.27 -11.22 -29.98
N SER A 217 -12.39 -11.89 -28.83
CA SER A 217 -13.61 -12.62 -28.45
C SER A 217 -14.61 -11.76 -27.67
N LEU A 218 -14.31 -10.48 -27.47
CA LEU A 218 -15.10 -9.51 -26.70
C LEU A 218 -15.73 -8.42 -27.58
N LEU A 219 -15.57 -8.52 -28.91
CA LEU A 219 -16.30 -7.73 -29.92
C LEU A 219 -17.44 -8.57 -30.50
#